data_72d2921bc7d799d9113ca01e48b13743
#
_entry.id   72d2921bc7d799d9113ca01e48b13743
#
_cell.length_a   1.000
_cell.length_b   1.000
_cell.length_c   1.000
_cell.angle_alpha   90.00
_cell.angle_beta   90.00
_cell.angle_gamma   90.00
#
_symmetry.space_group_name_H-M   'P 1'
#
loop_
_entity.id
_entity.type
_entity.pdbx_description
1 polymer ?
#
loop_
_entity_poly.entity_id
_entity_poly.type
_entity_poly.pdbx_seq_one_letter_code
_entity_poly.pdbx_strand_id
1 'polypeptide(L)'
;PNIFVFTIIFITSDKTFPHWIIPGWLLIVPIFAKQLIGIINKTKRYLFLSSAILIWGLLSIMIMHSQTGILTISKDPPPNWDNTLELINWEPLKKPLQKIIESKSDIEKVKLAAFTWTEAGQVSTLMGNKFDIVVVEGKEHHFQFLKKSKNMGPTILVKLSLGKNPDIVSILNRLKVFDNNAQHVQNVSIKRGNKDYATASLFLFRK
;
A
#
# COMPACT_ATOMS: atom_id res chain seq x y z
N PRO A 1 -16.35 24.83 4.24
CA PRO A 1 -15.87 24.64 5.61
C PRO A 1 -15.05 23.33 5.73
N ASN A 2 -15.57 22.21 5.27
CA ASN A 2 -14.92 20.90 5.50
C ASN A 2 -13.52 20.77 4.88
N ILE A 3 -13.26 21.39 3.73
CA ILE A 3 -11.96 21.34 3.07
C ILE A 3 -10.88 22.00 3.92
N PHE A 4 -11.18 23.16 4.51
CA PHE A 4 -10.25 23.84 5.39
C PHE A 4 -9.91 22.99 6.61
N VAL A 5 -10.89 22.34 7.21
CA VAL A 5 -10.69 21.46 8.36
C VAL A 5 -9.80 20.29 7.99
N PHE A 6 -10.09 19.58 6.89
CA PHE A 6 -9.26 18.46 6.46
C PHE A 6 -7.86 18.87 6.00
N THR A 7 -7.72 20.06 5.38
CA THR A 7 -6.40 20.60 5.00
C THR A 7 -5.58 20.93 6.24
N ILE A 8 -6.19 21.55 7.26
CA ILE A 8 -5.51 21.84 8.54
C ILE A 8 -5.11 20.54 9.22
N ILE A 9 -6.01 19.55 9.31
CA ILE A 9 -5.70 18.24 9.88
C ILE A 9 -4.56 17.57 9.11
N PHE A 10 -4.54 17.67 7.79
CA PHE A 10 -3.47 17.11 6.95
C PHE A 10 -2.11 17.77 7.24
N ILE A 11 -2.07 19.09 7.41
CA ILE A 11 -0.84 19.84 7.70
C ILE A 11 -0.33 19.58 9.13
N THR A 12 -1.25 19.37 10.09
CA THR A 12 -0.92 19.29 11.51
C THR A 12 -0.79 17.87 12.05
N SER A 13 -1.19 16.85 11.29
CA SER A 13 -1.21 15.47 11.75
C SER A 13 -0.28 14.58 10.93
N ASP A 14 0.67 13.94 11.60
CA ASP A 14 1.59 12.94 11.01
C ASP A 14 0.88 11.65 10.51
N LYS A 15 -0.42 11.53 10.72
CA LYS A 15 -1.20 10.30 10.46
C LYS A 15 -2.32 10.47 9.43
N THR A 16 -2.43 11.61 8.77
CA THR A 16 -3.49 11.83 7.78
C THR A 16 -3.05 11.39 6.39
N PHE A 17 -3.97 10.71 5.70
CA PHE A 17 -3.72 10.25 4.33
C PHE A 17 -4.22 11.31 3.33
N PRO A 18 -3.42 11.63 2.28
CA PRO A 18 -3.79 12.61 1.26
C PRO A 18 -5.16 12.37 0.63
N HIS A 19 -5.57 11.11 0.49
CA HIS A 19 -6.85 10.75 -0.12
C HIS A 19 -8.08 11.16 0.71
N TRP A 20 -7.93 11.49 1.99
CA TRP A 20 -9.04 11.99 2.80
C TRP A 20 -9.50 13.38 2.39
N ILE A 21 -8.64 14.12 1.69
CA ILE A 21 -8.94 15.47 1.19
C ILE A 21 -9.67 15.40 -0.15
N ILE A 22 -9.48 14.31 -0.92
CA ILE A 22 -10.01 14.15 -2.28
C ILE A 22 -11.52 14.39 -2.37
N PRO A 23 -12.38 13.80 -1.51
CA PRO A 23 -13.83 14.04 -1.58
C PRO A 23 -14.21 15.52 -1.44
N GLY A 24 -13.47 16.25 -0.59
CA GLY A 24 -13.68 17.68 -0.44
C GLY A 24 -13.30 18.49 -1.68
N TRP A 25 -12.19 18.14 -2.31
CA TRP A 25 -11.75 18.76 -3.56
C TRP A 25 -12.69 18.49 -4.73
N LEU A 26 -13.23 17.27 -4.83
CA LEU A 26 -14.20 16.91 -5.87
C LEU A 26 -15.46 17.79 -5.83
N LEU A 27 -15.88 18.23 -4.65
CA LEU A 27 -17.04 19.15 -4.52
C LEU A 27 -16.73 20.58 -5.02
N ILE A 28 -15.46 20.98 -5.04
CA ILE A 28 -15.05 22.31 -5.55
C ILE A 28 -14.95 22.32 -7.07
N VAL A 29 -14.66 21.19 -7.71
CA VAL A 29 -14.46 21.11 -9.15
C VAL A 29 -15.64 21.71 -9.96
N PRO A 30 -16.92 21.42 -9.66
CA PRO A 30 -18.05 22.04 -10.38
C PRO A 30 -18.14 23.55 -10.19
N ILE A 31 -17.81 24.06 -8.99
CA ILE A 31 -17.83 25.48 -8.68
C ILE A 31 -16.72 26.19 -9.45
N PHE A 32 -15.52 25.63 -9.46
CA PHE A 32 -14.39 26.14 -10.24
C PHE A 32 -14.68 26.10 -11.75
N ALA A 33 -15.26 25.01 -12.25
CA ALA A 33 -15.63 24.88 -13.66
C ALA A 33 -16.62 25.96 -14.08
N LYS A 34 -17.65 26.22 -13.25
CA LYS A 34 -18.64 27.29 -13.51
C LYS A 34 -17.98 28.69 -13.56
N GLN A 35 -17.07 28.97 -12.63
CA GLN A 35 -16.36 30.25 -12.63
C GLN A 35 -15.41 30.39 -13.81
N LEU A 36 -14.74 29.31 -14.22
CA LEU A 36 -13.84 29.27 -15.38
C LEU A 36 -14.55 29.50 -16.71
N ILE A 37 -15.76 28.96 -16.88
CA ILE A 37 -16.57 29.17 -18.09
C ILE A 37 -16.96 30.65 -18.23
N GLY A 38 -17.18 31.36 -17.13
CA GLY A 38 -17.46 32.80 -17.12
C GLY A 38 -16.26 33.71 -17.42
N ILE A 39 -15.04 33.17 -17.44
CA ILE A 39 -13.81 33.94 -17.62
C ILE A 39 -13.24 33.68 -19.03
N ILE A 40 -13.91 34.15 -20.08
CA ILE A 40 -13.53 33.98 -21.49
C ILE A 40 -12.45 34.99 -21.96
N ASN A 41 -11.59 35.45 -21.07
CA ASN A 41 -10.46 36.27 -21.50
C ASN A 41 -9.28 35.36 -21.93
N LYS A 42 -8.74 35.57 -23.15
CA LYS A 42 -7.64 34.74 -23.73
C LYS A 42 -6.49 34.50 -22.75
N THR A 43 -6.05 35.54 -22.04
CA THR A 43 -4.93 35.44 -21.09
C THR A 43 -5.23 34.47 -19.94
N LYS A 44 -6.44 34.49 -19.40
CA LYS A 44 -6.84 33.58 -18.30
C LYS A 44 -6.99 32.15 -18.76
N ARG A 45 -7.40 31.94 -20.03
CA ARG A 45 -7.43 30.60 -20.64
C ARG A 45 -6.03 30.00 -20.76
N TYR A 46 -5.04 30.79 -21.14
CA TYR A 46 -3.64 30.32 -21.20
C TYR A 46 -3.08 30.02 -19.81
N LEU A 47 -3.37 30.85 -18.81
CA LEU A 47 -2.98 30.59 -17.42
C LEU A 47 -3.60 29.28 -16.89
N PHE A 48 -4.86 29.02 -17.20
CA PHE A 48 -5.51 27.77 -16.81
C PHE A 48 -4.90 26.56 -17.50
N LEU A 49 -4.69 26.63 -18.82
CA LEU A 49 -4.07 25.55 -19.56
C LEU A 49 -2.64 25.26 -19.09
N SER A 50 -1.85 26.31 -18.81
CA SER A 50 -0.49 26.13 -18.30
C SER A 50 -0.46 25.52 -16.91
N SER A 51 -1.37 25.94 -16.01
CA SER A 51 -1.47 25.31 -14.69
C SER A 51 -1.96 23.87 -14.74
N ALA A 52 -2.89 23.55 -15.64
CA ALA A 52 -3.33 22.18 -15.87
C ALA A 52 -2.17 21.29 -16.37
N ILE A 53 -1.40 21.78 -17.36
CA ILE A 53 -0.22 21.08 -17.86
C ILE A 53 0.82 20.88 -16.75
N LEU A 54 1.07 21.88 -15.93
CA LEU A 54 1.99 21.80 -14.82
C LEU A 54 1.55 20.73 -13.80
N ILE A 55 0.28 20.74 -13.41
CA ILE A 55 -0.27 19.76 -12.46
C ILE A 55 -0.17 18.34 -13.03
N TRP A 56 -0.57 18.13 -14.27
CA TRP A 56 -0.45 16.83 -14.93
C TRP A 56 1.00 16.38 -15.08
N GLY A 57 1.91 17.33 -15.39
CA GLY A 57 3.35 17.06 -15.42
C GLY A 57 3.88 16.60 -14.05
N LEU A 58 3.53 17.30 -12.99
CA LEU A 58 3.93 16.92 -11.63
C LEU A 58 3.36 15.56 -11.22
N LEU A 59 2.07 15.30 -11.49
CA LEU A 59 1.46 14.00 -11.23
C LEU A 59 2.15 12.87 -12.00
N SER A 60 2.47 13.10 -13.27
CA SER A 60 3.20 12.13 -14.10
C SER A 60 4.59 11.85 -13.54
N ILE A 61 5.31 12.87 -13.08
CA ILE A 61 6.62 12.72 -12.43
C ILE A 61 6.48 11.94 -11.12
N MET A 62 5.45 12.20 -10.31
CA MET A 62 5.20 11.45 -9.08
C MET A 62 4.88 9.97 -9.35
N ILE A 63 4.03 9.69 -10.34
CA ILE A 63 3.73 8.30 -10.74
C ILE A 63 5.00 7.61 -11.24
N MET A 64 5.77 8.28 -12.10
CA MET A 64 7.03 7.74 -12.59
C MET A 64 8.02 7.52 -11.45
N HIS A 65 8.09 8.45 -10.49
CA HIS A 65 8.91 8.30 -9.29
C HIS A 65 8.49 7.10 -8.44
N SER A 66 7.17 6.90 -8.22
CA SER A 66 6.69 5.75 -7.45
C SER A 66 7.12 4.41 -8.04
N GLN A 67 7.21 4.33 -9.38
CA GLN A 67 7.60 3.10 -10.08
C GLN A 67 9.12 2.94 -10.25
N THR A 68 9.84 4.02 -10.45
CA THR A 68 11.26 3.98 -10.84
C THR A 68 12.22 4.47 -9.75
N GLY A 69 11.74 5.25 -8.79
CA GLY A 69 12.57 5.90 -7.78
C GLY A 69 13.47 7.02 -8.34
N ILE A 70 13.13 7.59 -9.51
CA ILE A 70 13.99 8.54 -10.23
C ILE A 70 14.37 9.80 -9.43
N LEU A 71 13.51 10.23 -8.49
CA LEU A 71 13.79 11.37 -7.61
C LEU A 71 14.50 10.98 -6.31
N THR A 72 14.86 9.72 -6.14
CA THR A 72 15.57 9.27 -4.94
C THR A 72 17.01 9.74 -4.99
N ILE A 73 17.36 10.72 -4.16
CA ILE A 73 18.68 11.35 -4.13
C ILE A 73 19.67 10.48 -3.33
N SER A 74 19.19 9.78 -2.31
CA SER A 74 20.03 8.90 -1.47
C SER A 74 20.02 7.47 -1.98
N LYS A 75 21.17 6.78 -1.88
CA LYS A 75 21.28 5.34 -2.19
C LYS A 75 20.51 4.50 -1.18
N ASP A 76 20.42 4.95 0.08
CA ASP A 76 19.74 4.29 1.18
C ASP A 76 18.89 5.32 1.95
N PRO A 77 17.74 5.76 1.39
CA PRO A 77 16.90 6.69 2.11
C PRO A 77 16.36 6.03 3.39
N PRO A 78 16.24 6.78 4.49
CA PRO A 78 15.56 6.29 5.68
C PRO A 78 14.15 5.78 5.33
N PRO A 79 13.69 4.68 5.95
CA PRO A 79 12.41 4.04 5.61
C PRO A 79 11.19 4.97 5.64
N ASN A 80 11.26 6.07 6.37
CA ASN A 80 10.16 7.03 6.56
C ASN A 80 10.22 8.24 5.62
N TRP A 81 11.18 8.28 4.73
CA TRP A 81 11.42 9.48 3.89
C TRP A 81 10.62 9.50 2.60
N ASP A 82 10.17 8.34 2.17
CA ASP A 82 9.47 8.22 0.89
C ASP A 82 8.14 7.48 1.07
N ASN A 83 7.07 8.24 1.27
CA ASN A 83 5.71 7.70 1.41
C ASN A 83 5.22 6.97 0.16
N THR A 84 5.91 7.12 -0.98
CA THR A 84 5.56 6.40 -2.21
C THR A 84 6.05 4.95 -2.21
N LEU A 85 6.82 4.54 -1.20
CA LEU A 85 7.27 3.15 -1.05
C LEU A 85 6.10 2.17 -0.81
N GLU A 86 4.98 2.64 -0.27
CA GLU A 86 3.77 1.82 -0.16
C GLU A 86 3.11 1.54 -1.51
N LEU A 87 3.43 2.34 -2.53
CA LEU A 87 2.92 2.22 -3.90
C LEU A 87 3.83 1.37 -4.82
N ILE A 88 4.78 0.63 -4.27
CA ILE A 88 5.65 -0.24 -5.05
C ILE A 88 4.85 -1.35 -5.74
N ASN A 89 5.43 -1.90 -6.78
CA ASN A 89 4.81 -3.00 -7.52
C ASN A 89 4.91 -4.32 -6.73
N TRP A 90 3.77 -4.82 -6.25
CA TRP A 90 3.65 -6.08 -5.52
C TRP A 90 3.55 -7.33 -6.43
N GLU A 91 3.44 -7.15 -7.76
CA GLU A 91 3.27 -8.25 -8.73
C GLU A 91 4.35 -9.36 -8.62
N PRO A 92 5.63 -9.07 -8.30
CA PRO A 92 6.62 -10.10 -8.09
C PRO A 92 6.27 -11.13 -7.02
N LEU A 93 5.41 -10.79 -6.05
CA LEU A 93 4.96 -11.70 -4.99
C LEU A 93 3.90 -12.71 -5.45
N LYS A 94 3.19 -12.44 -6.54
CA LYS A 94 2.04 -13.23 -6.96
C LYS A 94 2.41 -14.69 -7.21
N LYS A 95 3.41 -14.94 -8.05
CA LYS A 95 3.87 -16.30 -8.37
C LYS A 95 4.37 -17.07 -7.14
N PRO A 96 5.25 -16.50 -6.28
CA PRO A 96 5.66 -17.15 -5.03
C PRO A 96 4.48 -17.50 -4.11
N LEU A 97 3.54 -16.57 -3.92
CA LEU A 97 2.34 -16.83 -3.12
C LEU A 97 1.50 -17.95 -3.70
N GLN A 98 1.21 -17.91 -4.99
CA GLN A 98 0.46 -18.97 -5.68
C GLN A 98 1.12 -20.33 -5.49
N LYS A 99 2.44 -20.43 -5.68
CA LYS A 99 3.19 -21.68 -5.50
C LYS A 99 3.06 -22.24 -4.08
N ILE A 100 3.11 -21.38 -3.06
CA ILE A 100 2.94 -21.82 -1.67
C ILE A 100 1.50 -22.30 -1.44
N ILE A 101 0.51 -21.56 -1.96
CA ILE A 101 -0.91 -21.91 -1.83
C ILE A 101 -1.19 -23.27 -2.49
N GLU A 102 -0.75 -23.44 -3.74
CA GLU A 102 -0.94 -24.67 -4.51
C GLU A 102 -0.24 -25.89 -3.89
N SER A 103 0.80 -25.67 -3.09
CA SER A 103 1.46 -26.76 -2.34
C SER A 103 0.63 -27.28 -1.17
N LYS A 104 -0.50 -26.63 -0.82
CA LYS A 104 -1.37 -27.04 0.29
C LYS A 104 -2.49 -27.93 -0.21
N SER A 105 -2.78 -28.99 0.54
CA SER A 105 -3.82 -29.96 0.22
C SER A 105 -5.23 -29.37 0.22
N ASP A 106 -5.45 -28.28 0.92
CA ASP A 106 -6.76 -27.67 1.10
C ASP A 106 -6.65 -26.16 0.84
N ILE A 107 -6.70 -25.81 -0.45
CA ILE A 107 -6.53 -24.43 -0.92
C ILE A 107 -7.63 -23.52 -0.38
N GLU A 108 -8.85 -24.02 -0.21
CA GLU A 108 -9.99 -23.23 0.25
C GLU A 108 -9.85 -22.78 1.71
N LYS A 109 -9.03 -23.45 2.49
CA LYS A 109 -8.76 -23.09 3.88
C LYS A 109 -7.53 -22.21 4.06
N VAL A 110 -6.80 -21.93 3.00
CA VAL A 110 -5.62 -21.06 3.07
C VAL A 110 -6.05 -19.63 3.34
N LYS A 111 -5.45 -19.02 4.36
CA LYS A 111 -5.62 -17.60 4.68
C LYS A 111 -4.36 -16.84 4.34
N LEU A 112 -4.53 -15.58 3.98
CA LEU A 112 -3.43 -14.64 3.83
C LEU A 112 -3.38 -13.71 5.03
N ALA A 113 -2.20 -13.32 5.46
CA ALA A 113 -2.03 -12.42 6.60
C ALA A 113 -0.99 -11.35 6.32
N ALA A 114 -1.11 -10.23 7.01
CA ALA A 114 -0.11 -9.19 7.07
C ALA A 114 -0.10 -8.55 8.46
N PHE A 115 0.96 -7.82 8.80
CA PHE A 115 0.99 -7.10 10.08
C PHE A 115 0.15 -5.83 10.05
N THR A 116 0.11 -5.15 8.91
CA THR A 116 -0.64 -3.90 8.76
C THR A 116 -1.80 -4.06 7.78
N TRP A 117 -2.80 -3.21 7.90
CA TRP A 117 -3.95 -3.22 7.02
C TRP A 117 -3.59 -2.79 5.58
N THR A 118 -2.57 -1.93 5.41
CA THR A 118 -2.06 -1.52 4.09
C THR A 118 -1.43 -2.70 3.35
N GLU A 119 -0.51 -3.44 4.00
CA GLU A 119 0.06 -4.66 3.44
C GLU A 119 -1.04 -5.69 3.13
N ALA A 120 -2.02 -5.85 4.04
CA ALA A 120 -3.15 -6.76 3.85
C ALA A 120 -3.99 -6.39 2.62
N GLY A 121 -4.26 -5.09 2.41
CA GLY A 121 -4.97 -4.59 1.24
C GLY A 121 -4.23 -4.87 -0.07
N GLN A 122 -2.93 -4.66 -0.09
CA GLN A 122 -2.10 -4.94 -1.26
C GLN A 122 -2.09 -6.44 -1.60
N VAL A 123 -1.90 -7.29 -0.59
CA VAL A 123 -1.91 -8.75 -0.78
C VAL A 123 -3.29 -9.24 -1.25
N SER A 124 -4.37 -8.71 -0.67
CA SER A 124 -5.74 -9.03 -1.08
C SER A 124 -5.99 -8.69 -2.54
N THR A 125 -5.64 -7.47 -2.94
CA THR A 125 -5.78 -6.98 -4.32
C THR A 125 -4.95 -7.83 -5.29
N LEU A 126 -3.69 -8.12 -4.92
CA LEU A 126 -2.78 -8.94 -5.73
C LEU A 126 -3.34 -10.33 -6.02
N MET A 127 -4.01 -10.93 -5.03
CA MET A 127 -4.60 -12.27 -5.12
C MET A 127 -6.07 -12.26 -5.57
N GLY A 128 -6.60 -11.10 -6.00
CA GLY A 128 -7.93 -10.95 -6.56
C GLY A 128 -9.06 -11.14 -5.56
N ASN A 129 -8.83 -10.82 -4.29
CA ASN A 129 -9.81 -10.91 -3.19
C ASN A 129 -10.42 -12.31 -2.97
N LYS A 130 -9.69 -13.36 -3.37
CA LYS A 130 -10.17 -14.76 -3.30
C LYS A 130 -9.93 -15.43 -1.95
N PHE A 131 -9.09 -14.84 -1.12
CA PHE A 131 -8.64 -15.43 0.14
C PHE A 131 -9.09 -14.60 1.33
N ASP A 132 -9.34 -15.28 2.45
CA ASP A 132 -9.56 -14.62 3.72
C ASP A 132 -8.28 -13.88 4.14
N ILE A 133 -8.43 -12.61 4.52
CA ILE A 133 -7.33 -11.76 4.97
C ILE A 133 -7.36 -11.58 6.48
N VAL A 134 -6.20 -11.79 7.10
CA VAL A 134 -6.00 -11.61 8.55
C VAL A 134 -4.95 -10.53 8.78
N VAL A 135 -5.28 -9.54 9.60
CA VAL A 135 -4.28 -8.59 10.12
C VAL A 135 -3.84 -9.08 11.49
N VAL A 136 -2.54 -9.37 11.62
CA VAL A 136 -1.99 -10.02 12.82
C VAL A 136 -1.90 -9.05 13.98
N GLU A 137 -1.45 -7.83 13.72
CA GLU A 137 -1.33 -6.76 14.69
C GLU A 137 -2.18 -5.59 14.24
N GLY A 138 -3.39 -5.57 14.62
CA GLY A 138 -4.27 -4.50 14.18
C GLY A 138 -5.13 -3.97 15.29
N LYS A 139 -5.05 -2.66 15.48
CA LYS A 139 -6.16 -1.90 16.01
C LYS A 139 -7.35 -2.09 15.07
N GLU A 140 -8.53 -1.71 15.51
CA GLU A 140 -9.73 -1.74 14.69
C GLU A 140 -9.49 -1.21 13.27
N HIS A 141 -9.76 -2.03 12.27
CA HIS A 141 -9.63 -1.71 10.86
C HIS A 141 -10.75 -2.40 10.08
N HIS A 142 -10.99 -1.98 8.83
CA HIS A 142 -12.12 -2.45 8.03
C HIS A 142 -12.11 -3.98 7.76
N PHE A 143 -10.95 -4.65 7.77
CA PHE A 143 -10.88 -6.10 7.58
C PHE A 143 -11.53 -6.90 8.72
N GLN A 144 -11.72 -6.33 9.91
CA GLN A 144 -12.45 -7.01 10.97
C GLN A 144 -13.94 -7.21 10.66
N PHE A 145 -14.51 -6.37 9.79
CA PHE A 145 -15.91 -6.46 9.37
C PHE A 145 -16.11 -7.47 8.23
N LEU A 146 -15.04 -7.94 7.58
CA LEU A 146 -15.14 -9.00 6.61
C LEU A 146 -15.49 -10.31 7.32
N LYS A 147 -16.35 -11.11 6.69
CA LYS A 147 -16.76 -12.42 7.22
C LYS A 147 -15.52 -13.29 7.36
N LYS A 148 -15.11 -13.56 8.59
CA LYS A 148 -13.97 -14.43 8.89
C LYS A 148 -14.41 -15.88 8.75
N SER A 149 -13.63 -16.68 8.02
CA SER A 149 -13.77 -18.13 8.09
C SER A 149 -13.45 -18.59 9.51
N LYS A 150 -14.34 -19.40 10.10
CA LYS A 150 -14.12 -20.04 11.40
C LYS A 150 -13.10 -21.19 11.32
N ASN A 151 -12.70 -21.59 10.14
CA ASN A 151 -11.83 -22.72 9.92
C ASN A 151 -10.37 -22.35 10.28
N MET A 152 -9.76 -23.14 11.15
CA MET A 152 -8.32 -23.10 11.35
C MET A 152 -7.65 -23.67 10.10
N GLY A 153 -6.99 -22.83 9.34
CA GLY A 153 -6.27 -23.22 8.11
C GLY A 153 -4.84 -22.72 8.11
N PRO A 154 -4.03 -23.21 7.18
CA PRO A 154 -2.69 -22.67 7.00
C PRO A 154 -2.78 -21.20 6.62
N THR A 155 -2.02 -20.38 7.32
CA THR A 155 -1.99 -18.93 7.12
C THR A 155 -0.64 -18.52 6.58
N ILE A 156 -0.61 -17.79 5.47
CA ILE A 156 0.60 -17.27 4.85
C ILE A 156 0.70 -15.79 5.19
N LEU A 157 1.67 -15.44 6.03
CA LEU A 157 1.97 -14.04 6.36
C LEU A 157 2.93 -13.46 5.34
N VAL A 158 2.61 -12.28 4.87
CA VAL A 158 3.48 -11.42 4.08
C VAL A 158 3.94 -10.25 4.91
N LYS A 159 5.25 -10.09 5.06
CA LYS A 159 5.86 -8.94 5.73
C LYS A 159 6.79 -8.21 4.79
N LEU A 160 6.50 -6.95 4.52
CA LEU A 160 7.35 -6.07 3.74
C LEU A 160 8.38 -5.39 4.65
N SER A 161 9.65 -5.46 4.26
CA SER A 161 10.76 -4.75 4.91
C SER A 161 11.37 -3.80 3.90
N LEU A 162 11.32 -2.49 4.21
CA LEU A 162 11.87 -1.44 3.37
C LEU A 162 13.34 -1.19 3.73
N GLY A 163 14.22 -1.14 2.73
CA GLY A 163 15.60 -0.68 2.87
C GLY A 163 16.53 -1.50 3.78
N LYS A 164 16.09 -2.64 4.34
CA LYS A 164 16.91 -3.52 5.20
C LYS A 164 16.54 -4.98 4.98
N ASN A 165 17.48 -5.85 5.27
CA ASN A 165 17.17 -7.26 5.40
C ASN A 165 16.13 -7.46 6.51
N PRO A 166 15.07 -8.25 6.26
CA PRO A 166 14.03 -8.49 7.25
C PRO A 166 14.63 -9.17 8.50
N ASP A 167 14.24 -8.72 9.67
CA ASP A 167 14.55 -9.42 10.92
C ASP A 167 13.62 -10.62 11.07
N ILE A 168 13.99 -11.72 10.41
CA ILE A 168 13.22 -12.97 10.37
C ILE A 168 13.03 -13.53 11.78
N VAL A 169 14.05 -13.41 12.65
CA VAL A 169 14.01 -13.95 14.01
C VAL A 169 12.95 -13.24 14.85
N SER A 170 12.93 -11.92 14.83
CA SER A 170 11.91 -11.12 15.53
C SER A 170 10.51 -11.45 15.04
N ILE A 171 10.33 -11.55 13.71
CA ILE A 171 9.03 -11.89 13.13
C ILE A 171 8.58 -13.29 13.56
N LEU A 172 9.46 -14.29 13.51
CA LEU A 172 9.13 -15.65 13.94
C LEU A 172 8.77 -15.71 15.43
N ASN A 173 9.50 -14.98 16.27
CA ASN A 173 9.18 -14.93 17.71
C ASN A 173 7.79 -14.34 17.96
N ARG A 174 7.35 -13.34 17.18
CA ARG A 174 5.99 -12.79 17.25
C ARG A 174 4.96 -13.80 16.76
N LEU A 175 5.26 -14.57 15.72
CA LEU A 175 4.34 -15.59 15.19
C LEU A 175 4.23 -16.82 16.09
N LYS A 176 5.27 -17.16 16.85
CA LYS A 176 5.24 -18.28 17.81
C LYS A 176 4.18 -18.12 18.90
N VAL A 177 3.71 -16.92 19.18
CA VAL A 177 2.58 -16.66 20.07
C VAL A 177 1.29 -17.30 19.53
N PHE A 178 1.18 -17.43 18.21
CA PHE A 178 0.00 -18.01 17.52
C PHE A 178 0.22 -19.49 17.16
N ASP A 179 1.45 -19.84 16.74
CA ASP A 179 1.80 -21.19 16.32
C ASP A 179 3.30 -21.43 16.56
N ASN A 180 3.63 -22.37 17.45
CA ASN A 180 5.01 -22.75 17.75
C ASN A 180 5.74 -23.31 16.51
N ASN A 181 5.01 -23.80 15.51
CA ASN A 181 5.55 -24.33 14.26
C ASN A 181 5.64 -23.28 13.14
N ALA A 182 5.47 -22.00 13.48
CA ALA A 182 5.65 -20.92 12.51
C ALA A 182 7.04 -21.00 11.88
N GLN A 183 7.09 -20.93 10.56
CA GLN A 183 8.32 -21.04 9.79
C GLN A 183 8.44 -19.96 8.72
N HIS A 184 9.67 -19.50 8.50
CA HIS A 184 10.00 -18.68 7.35
C HIS A 184 10.08 -19.58 6.11
N VAL A 185 9.43 -19.17 5.01
CA VAL A 185 9.38 -19.94 3.77
C VAL A 185 10.43 -19.41 2.78
N GLN A 186 10.33 -18.11 2.47
CA GLN A 186 11.24 -17.48 1.52
C GLN A 186 11.19 -15.96 1.59
N ASN A 187 12.20 -15.33 1.02
CA ASN A 187 12.25 -13.90 0.76
C ASN A 187 12.05 -13.64 -0.75
N VAL A 188 11.30 -12.59 -1.06
CA VAL A 188 11.07 -12.12 -2.43
C VAL A 188 11.55 -10.68 -2.51
N SER A 189 12.54 -10.42 -3.38
CA SER A 189 12.99 -9.06 -3.63
C SER A 189 11.95 -8.32 -4.47
N ILE A 190 11.60 -7.11 -4.02
CA ILE A 190 10.75 -6.19 -4.75
C ILE A 190 11.61 -5.04 -5.25
N LYS A 191 11.64 -4.91 -6.59
CA LYS A 191 12.43 -3.89 -7.26
C LYS A 191 11.62 -2.62 -7.49
N ARG A 192 12.32 -1.51 -7.43
CA ARG A 192 11.83 -0.22 -7.89
C ARG A 192 12.81 0.28 -8.96
N GLY A 193 12.37 0.23 -10.22
CA GLY A 193 13.31 0.32 -11.34
C GLY A 193 14.29 -0.86 -11.34
N ASN A 194 15.57 -0.57 -11.41
CA ASN A 194 16.63 -1.60 -11.43
C ASN A 194 17.23 -1.93 -10.04
N LYS A 195 16.71 -1.33 -8.97
CA LYS A 195 17.25 -1.50 -7.61
C LYS A 195 16.33 -2.37 -6.76
N ASP A 196 16.95 -3.23 -5.93
CA ASP A 196 16.22 -3.92 -4.86
C ASP A 196 15.88 -2.90 -3.78
N TYR A 197 14.60 -2.66 -3.58
CA TYR A 197 14.12 -1.59 -2.72
C TYR A 197 13.44 -2.10 -1.45
N ALA A 198 12.84 -3.26 -1.56
CA ALA A 198 12.16 -3.89 -0.45
C ALA A 198 12.31 -5.41 -0.54
N THR A 199 12.21 -6.07 0.59
CA THR A 199 12.14 -7.52 0.68
C THR A 199 10.82 -7.91 1.33
N ALA A 200 10.03 -8.71 0.62
CA ALA A 200 8.86 -9.35 1.21
C ALA A 200 9.23 -10.72 1.72
N SER A 201 9.07 -10.93 3.01
CA SER A 201 9.30 -12.23 3.67
C SER A 201 7.98 -12.95 3.83
N LEU A 202 7.95 -14.21 3.42
CA LEU A 202 6.79 -15.08 3.47
C LEU A 202 6.96 -16.07 4.62
N PHE A 203 5.95 -16.15 5.49
CA PHE A 203 5.93 -17.06 6.64
C PHE A 203 4.68 -17.92 6.57
N LEU A 204 4.79 -19.13 7.07
CA LEU A 204 3.68 -20.07 7.20
C LEU A 204 3.44 -20.36 8.68
N PHE A 205 2.18 -20.28 9.11
CA PHE A 205 1.73 -20.63 10.46
C PHE A 205 0.25 -21.03 10.43
N ARG A 206 -0.26 -21.55 11.55
CA ARG A 206 -1.69 -21.89 11.70
C ARG A 206 -2.34 -20.92 12.69
N LYS A 207 -3.47 -20.35 12.32
CA LYS A 207 -4.28 -19.47 13.16
C LYS A 207 -5.75 -19.78 13.00
#